data_2ce0065f0743fccdb12bf662f292ce36
#
_entry.id   2ce0065f0743fccdb12bf662f292ce36
#
_cell.length_a   1.000
_cell.length_b   1.000
_cell.length_c   1.000
_cell.angle_alpha   90.00
_cell.angle_beta   90.00
_cell.angle_gamma   90.00
#
_symmetry.space_group_name_H-M   'P 1'
#
loop_
_entity.id
_entity.type
_entity.pdbx_description
1 polymer ?
#
loop_
_entity_poly.entity_id
_entity_poly.type
_entity_poly.pdbx_seq_one_letter_code
_entity_poly.pdbx_strand_id
1 'polypeptide(L)'
;MKIGIVVGRFIPLHIGHVNLIQRASGLVDKVYVVVSYSDEGDTEMISNSRFIKEITAKDRLRFVKQTFKNQNNISSFLFDESNCPPFPEGWEKWSSLLKAEMEKREPNLDWENDVLFISNRKNDEKYNLKFFGSKTKSIDPEYLEYPVNSWEIRENPSKYWEYLPREVREHLIPIITICGGESSGKSIMIDKLANVFNTSSAWEYGREYVFEKLGGDEDSLQYSDYEKIVFGHQSNVLYAARNANKFALIDTDYITTLAFCLTYEKRDNPIIREF
;
A
#
# COMPACT_ATOMS: atom_id res chain seq x y z
N MET A 1 15.42 9.12 -27.23
CA MET A 1 15.20 8.99 -25.76
C MET A 1 14.93 7.52 -25.48
N LYS A 2 15.67 6.91 -24.55
CA LYS A 2 15.42 5.50 -24.19
C LYS A 2 14.35 5.39 -23.12
N ILE A 3 13.36 4.54 -23.35
CA ILE A 3 12.22 4.30 -22.47
C ILE A 3 12.28 2.87 -21.94
N GLY A 4 12.27 2.74 -20.62
CA GLY A 4 12.13 1.46 -19.93
C GLY A 4 10.66 1.16 -19.61
N ILE A 5 10.25 -0.08 -19.84
CA ILE A 5 8.92 -0.54 -19.45
C ILE A 5 9.05 -1.69 -18.46
N VAL A 6 8.49 -1.50 -17.27
CA VAL A 6 8.34 -2.54 -16.23
C VAL A 6 6.88 -2.83 -16.04
N VAL A 7 6.45 -4.07 -16.25
CA VAL A 7 5.06 -4.48 -16.11
C VAL A 7 4.90 -5.41 -14.92
N GLY A 8 3.87 -5.19 -14.13
CA GLY A 8 3.54 -6.08 -13.02
C GLY A 8 2.17 -5.83 -12.42
N ARG A 9 1.60 -6.85 -11.79
CA ARG A 9 0.37 -6.71 -11.00
C ARG A 9 0.63 -6.10 -9.62
N PHE A 10 1.82 -6.33 -9.05
CA PHE A 10 2.24 -5.81 -7.75
C PHE A 10 1.24 -6.13 -6.61
N ILE A 11 0.86 -7.40 -6.49
CA ILE A 11 -0.06 -7.91 -5.45
C ILE A 11 0.72 -8.79 -4.45
N PRO A 12 1.40 -8.16 -3.43
CA PRO A 12 1.68 -6.75 -3.27
C PRO A 12 2.96 -6.29 -3.98
N LEU A 13 3.20 -4.98 -4.01
CA LEU A 13 4.51 -4.43 -4.29
C LEU A 13 5.48 -4.87 -3.18
N HIS A 14 6.68 -5.34 -3.54
CA HIS A 14 7.72 -5.76 -2.59
C HIS A 14 9.10 -5.29 -3.04
N ILE A 15 10.10 -5.44 -2.15
CA ILE A 15 11.44 -4.88 -2.36
C ILE A 15 12.12 -5.41 -3.63
N GLY A 16 11.85 -6.64 -4.06
CA GLY A 16 12.32 -7.16 -5.34
C GLY A 16 11.79 -6.39 -6.54
N HIS A 17 10.51 -5.99 -6.51
CA HIS A 17 9.96 -5.09 -7.53
C HIS A 17 10.57 -3.69 -7.45
N VAL A 18 10.78 -3.18 -6.24
CA VAL A 18 11.42 -1.86 -6.04
C VAL A 18 12.83 -1.86 -6.60
N ASN A 19 13.63 -2.90 -6.34
CA ASN A 19 14.96 -3.06 -6.91
C ASN A 19 14.93 -3.13 -8.44
N LEU A 20 14.01 -3.90 -9.01
CA LEU A 20 13.83 -4.00 -10.47
C LEU A 20 13.58 -2.63 -11.10
N ILE A 21 12.64 -1.86 -10.56
CA ILE A 21 12.27 -0.52 -11.04
C ILE A 21 13.43 0.46 -10.84
N GLN A 22 14.11 0.41 -9.69
CA GLN A 22 15.25 1.25 -9.38
C GLN A 22 16.42 1.01 -10.35
N ARG A 23 16.73 -0.24 -10.62
CA ARG A 23 17.77 -0.59 -11.61
C ARG A 23 17.37 -0.22 -13.02
N ALA A 24 16.09 -0.35 -13.37
CA ALA A 24 15.56 0.12 -14.64
C ALA A 24 15.81 1.62 -14.85
N SER A 25 15.58 2.44 -13.81
CA SER A 25 15.77 3.89 -13.88
C SER A 25 17.22 4.33 -14.13
N GLY A 26 18.19 3.47 -13.83
CA GLY A 26 19.61 3.70 -14.15
C GLY A 26 20.03 3.23 -15.55
N LEU A 27 19.17 2.53 -16.28
CA LEU A 27 19.48 1.97 -17.60
C LEU A 27 18.92 2.79 -18.76
N VAL A 28 17.94 3.65 -18.50
CA VAL A 28 17.17 4.40 -19.51
C VAL A 28 16.87 5.82 -19.04
N ASP A 29 16.47 6.68 -19.97
CA ASP A 29 16.16 8.09 -19.66
C ASP A 29 14.85 8.23 -18.86
N LYS A 30 13.85 7.37 -19.17
CA LYS A 30 12.54 7.38 -18.53
C LYS A 30 12.00 5.96 -18.34
N VAL A 31 11.42 5.68 -17.19
CA VAL A 31 10.77 4.38 -16.89
C VAL A 31 9.27 4.56 -16.77
N TYR A 32 8.53 3.70 -17.43
CA TYR A 32 7.10 3.51 -17.21
C TYR A 32 6.86 2.22 -16.44
N VAL A 33 6.28 2.36 -15.24
CA VAL A 33 5.81 1.24 -14.43
C VAL A 33 4.34 1.02 -14.75
N VAL A 34 4.06 -0.06 -15.45
CA VAL A 34 2.72 -0.44 -15.86
C VAL A 34 2.12 -1.34 -14.78
N VAL A 35 1.18 -0.79 -14.03
CA VAL A 35 0.44 -1.53 -13.01
C VAL A 35 -0.75 -2.20 -13.67
N SER A 36 -0.58 -3.44 -14.09
CA SER A 36 -1.65 -4.20 -14.74
C SER A 36 -2.67 -4.72 -13.73
N TYR A 37 -3.92 -4.78 -14.15
CA TYR A 37 -5.01 -5.35 -13.37
C TYR A 37 -6.04 -6.04 -14.26
N SER A 38 -6.71 -7.05 -13.69
CA SER A 38 -7.90 -7.66 -14.27
C SER A 38 -8.89 -8.00 -13.16
N ASP A 39 -10.17 -7.74 -13.37
CA ASP A 39 -11.19 -7.90 -12.34
C ASP A 39 -11.24 -9.33 -11.77
N GLU A 40 -11.31 -10.34 -12.64
CA GLU A 40 -11.38 -11.73 -12.22
C GLU A 40 -10.05 -12.24 -11.62
N GLY A 41 -8.94 -12.03 -12.33
CA GLY A 41 -7.63 -12.56 -11.91
C GLY A 41 -7.11 -11.91 -10.62
N ASP A 42 -7.38 -10.63 -10.41
CA ASP A 42 -6.98 -9.93 -9.19
C ASP A 42 -7.86 -10.37 -8.01
N THR A 43 -9.16 -10.49 -8.21
CA THR A 43 -10.10 -10.97 -7.18
C THR A 43 -9.72 -12.36 -6.69
N GLU A 44 -9.37 -13.29 -7.58
CA GLU A 44 -8.91 -14.62 -7.20
C GLU A 44 -7.61 -14.56 -6.36
N MET A 45 -6.63 -13.76 -6.79
CA MET A 45 -5.35 -13.65 -6.06
C MET A 45 -5.52 -13.02 -4.68
N ILE A 46 -6.42 -12.04 -4.54
CA ILE A 46 -6.65 -11.30 -3.30
C ILE A 46 -7.49 -12.13 -2.34
N SER A 47 -8.56 -12.76 -2.80
CA SER A 47 -9.43 -13.61 -1.97
C SER A 47 -8.69 -14.82 -1.38
N ASN A 48 -7.70 -15.35 -2.11
CA ASN A 48 -6.84 -16.43 -1.65
C ASN A 48 -5.66 -15.95 -0.79
N SER A 49 -5.55 -14.64 -0.51
CA SER A 49 -4.48 -14.09 0.33
C SER A 49 -4.85 -14.10 1.80
N ARG A 50 -3.84 -13.97 2.68
CA ARG A 50 -4.03 -13.74 4.11
C ARG A 50 -3.92 -12.28 4.49
N PHE A 51 -4.15 -11.37 3.56
CA PHE A 51 -4.23 -9.95 3.86
C PHE A 51 -5.50 -9.65 4.64
N ILE A 52 -5.38 -8.78 5.63
CA ILE A 52 -6.53 -8.31 6.43
C ILE A 52 -7.29 -7.16 5.75
N LYS A 53 -6.66 -6.52 4.77
CA LYS A 53 -7.24 -5.46 3.95
C LYS A 53 -7.07 -5.81 2.48
N GLU A 54 -8.09 -5.52 1.69
CA GLU A 54 -8.03 -5.62 0.25
C GLU A 54 -6.98 -4.66 -0.34
N ILE A 55 -6.34 -5.08 -1.42
CA ILE A 55 -5.41 -4.27 -2.20
C ILE A 55 -6.02 -4.04 -3.58
N THR A 56 -6.64 -2.89 -3.79
CA THR A 56 -7.22 -2.53 -5.08
C THR A 56 -6.16 -2.18 -6.13
N ALA A 57 -6.54 -2.13 -7.40
CA ALA A 57 -5.66 -1.64 -8.47
C ALA A 57 -5.16 -0.20 -8.20
N LYS A 58 -6.02 0.65 -7.64
CA LYS A 58 -5.68 2.03 -7.26
C LYS A 58 -4.66 2.07 -6.13
N ASP A 59 -4.77 1.18 -5.14
CA ASP A 59 -3.80 1.10 -4.04
C ASP A 59 -2.41 0.71 -4.57
N ARG A 60 -2.34 -0.27 -5.47
CA ARG A 60 -1.08 -0.71 -6.10
C ARG A 60 -0.39 0.41 -6.87
N LEU A 61 -1.16 1.18 -7.65
CA LEU A 61 -0.64 2.38 -8.31
C LEU A 61 -0.14 3.41 -7.30
N ARG A 62 -0.88 3.62 -6.21
CA ARG A 62 -0.52 4.54 -5.13
C ARG A 62 0.78 4.11 -4.45
N PHE A 63 0.95 2.82 -4.17
CA PHE A 63 2.19 2.29 -3.60
C PHE A 63 3.39 2.57 -4.50
N VAL A 64 3.29 2.30 -5.80
CA VAL A 64 4.35 2.60 -6.76
C VAL A 64 4.65 4.10 -6.78
N LYS A 65 3.63 4.95 -6.90
CA LYS A 65 3.80 6.41 -6.93
C LYS A 65 4.46 6.95 -5.67
N GLN A 66 4.05 6.47 -4.50
CA GLN A 66 4.61 6.91 -3.22
C GLN A 66 6.05 6.44 -3.03
N THR A 67 6.35 5.19 -3.38
CA THR A 67 7.70 4.62 -3.29
C THR A 67 8.70 5.41 -4.15
N PHE A 68 8.30 5.84 -5.33
CA PHE A 68 9.18 6.54 -6.28
C PHE A 68 8.91 8.05 -6.43
N LYS A 69 8.21 8.67 -5.48
CA LYS A 69 7.77 10.07 -5.55
C LYS A 69 8.87 11.11 -5.79
N ASN A 70 10.12 10.79 -5.42
CA ASN A 70 11.27 11.68 -5.56
C ASN A 70 12.11 11.37 -6.81
N GLN A 71 11.65 10.50 -7.70
CA GLN A 71 12.35 10.09 -8.92
C GLN A 71 11.58 10.57 -10.15
N ASN A 72 12.03 11.68 -10.72
CA ASN A 72 11.34 12.36 -11.82
C ASN A 72 11.31 11.58 -13.14
N ASN A 73 12.22 10.61 -13.29
CA ASN A 73 12.29 9.76 -14.49
C ASN A 73 11.45 8.48 -14.38
N ILE A 74 10.71 8.28 -13.29
CA ILE A 74 9.78 7.16 -13.11
C ILE A 74 8.35 7.66 -13.18
N SER A 75 7.58 7.14 -14.13
CA SER A 75 6.14 7.37 -14.26
C SER A 75 5.38 6.06 -14.11
N SER A 76 4.17 6.10 -13.60
CA SER A 76 3.36 4.88 -13.44
C SER A 76 1.89 5.13 -13.80
N PHE A 77 1.24 4.11 -14.32
CA PHE A 77 -0.17 4.15 -14.68
C PHE A 77 -0.84 2.79 -14.54
N LEU A 78 -2.18 2.81 -14.41
CA LEU A 78 -3.00 1.61 -14.44
C LEU A 78 -3.19 1.12 -15.87
N PHE A 79 -3.11 -0.18 -16.07
CA PHE A 79 -3.35 -0.83 -17.33
C PHE A 79 -4.38 -1.95 -17.16
N ASP A 80 -5.54 -1.76 -17.77
CA ASP A 80 -6.65 -2.71 -17.71
C ASP A 80 -6.44 -3.84 -18.72
N GLU A 81 -6.28 -5.06 -18.22
CA GLU A 81 -6.16 -6.28 -19.02
C GLU A 81 -7.39 -7.22 -18.87
N SER A 82 -8.49 -6.74 -18.23
CA SER A 82 -9.69 -7.56 -17.97
C SER A 82 -10.30 -8.17 -19.21
N ASN A 83 -10.19 -7.50 -20.33
CA ASN A 83 -10.70 -7.99 -21.62
C ASN A 83 -9.70 -8.82 -22.42
N CYS A 84 -8.51 -9.10 -21.89
CA CYS A 84 -7.53 -9.93 -22.58
C CYS A 84 -7.78 -11.42 -22.26
N PRO A 85 -7.72 -12.31 -23.26
CA PRO A 85 -7.72 -13.74 -23.00
C PRO A 85 -6.56 -14.14 -22.07
N PRO A 86 -6.68 -15.26 -21.35
CA PRO A 86 -5.58 -15.79 -20.55
C PRO A 86 -4.29 -15.99 -21.35
N PHE A 87 -3.16 -15.98 -20.65
CA PHE A 87 -1.87 -16.36 -21.22
C PHE A 87 -1.90 -17.82 -21.70
N PRO A 88 -1.31 -18.15 -22.89
CA PRO A 88 -0.53 -17.27 -23.81
C PRO A 88 -1.34 -16.58 -24.91
N GLU A 89 -2.61 -16.93 -25.11
CA GLU A 89 -3.44 -16.50 -26.24
C GLU A 89 -3.71 -14.98 -26.22
N GLY A 90 -3.73 -14.39 -25.02
CA GLY A 90 -4.01 -12.97 -24.81
C GLY A 90 -2.92 -12.00 -25.27
N TRP A 91 -1.71 -12.48 -25.58
CA TRP A 91 -0.56 -11.60 -25.84
C TRP A 91 -0.73 -10.62 -27.00
N GLU A 92 -1.36 -11.03 -28.08
CA GLU A 92 -1.58 -10.16 -29.25
C GLU A 92 -2.47 -8.97 -28.87
N LYS A 93 -3.61 -9.24 -28.23
CA LYS A 93 -4.52 -8.21 -27.77
C LYS A 93 -3.88 -7.34 -26.70
N TRP A 94 -3.23 -7.96 -25.73
CA TRP A 94 -2.54 -7.27 -24.64
C TRP A 94 -1.48 -6.30 -25.16
N SER A 95 -0.64 -6.76 -26.10
CA SER A 95 0.41 -5.92 -26.69
C SER A 95 -0.16 -4.74 -27.49
N SER A 96 -1.25 -4.97 -28.24
CA SER A 96 -1.93 -3.91 -28.99
C SER A 96 -2.51 -2.84 -28.05
N LEU A 97 -3.11 -3.24 -26.96
CA LEU A 97 -3.64 -2.32 -25.94
C LEU A 97 -2.52 -1.53 -25.25
N LEU A 98 -1.41 -2.20 -24.90
CA LEU A 98 -0.27 -1.52 -24.26
C LEU A 98 0.39 -0.52 -25.24
N LYS A 99 0.51 -0.87 -26.52
CA LYS A 99 0.99 0.06 -27.56
C LYS A 99 0.11 1.30 -27.64
N ALA A 100 -1.20 1.12 -27.72
CA ALA A 100 -2.14 2.23 -27.77
C ALA A 100 -2.09 3.11 -26.51
N GLU A 101 -1.88 2.51 -25.34
CA GLU A 101 -1.78 3.25 -24.09
C GLU A 101 -0.45 4.02 -23.96
N MET A 102 0.63 3.47 -24.49
CA MET A 102 1.93 4.13 -24.54
C MET A 102 1.97 5.25 -25.58
N GLU A 103 1.33 5.08 -26.74
CA GLU A 103 1.26 6.11 -27.79
C GLU A 103 0.59 7.40 -27.30
N LYS A 104 -0.38 7.31 -26.38
CA LYS A 104 -0.97 8.48 -25.74
C LYS A 104 0.01 9.28 -24.88
N ARG A 105 1.06 8.62 -24.38
CA ARG A 105 2.07 9.21 -23.46
C ARG A 105 3.34 9.62 -24.18
N GLU A 106 3.73 8.84 -25.16
CA GLU A 106 4.93 9.02 -25.97
C GLU A 106 4.54 8.82 -27.46
N PRO A 107 4.03 9.87 -28.11
CA PRO A 107 3.67 9.81 -29.53
C PRO A 107 4.87 9.48 -30.40
N ASN A 108 4.67 8.65 -31.43
CA ASN A 108 5.69 8.21 -32.37
C ASN A 108 6.83 7.38 -31.75
N LEU A 109 6.51 6.58 -30.72
CA LEU A 109 7.47 5.73 -30.04
C LEU A 109 8.00 4.62 -30.98
N ASP A 110 9.31 4.59 -31.19
CA ASP A 110 9.98 3.49 -31.91
C ASP A 110 10.19 2.31 -30.95
N TRP A 111 9.33 1.31 -31.07
CA TRP A 111 9.34 0.14 -30.17
C TRP A 111 10.60 -0.70 -30.28
N GLU A 112 11.24 -0.75 -31.44
CA GLU A 112 12.46 -1.52 -31.68
C GLU A 112 13.70 -0.81 -31.10
N ASN A 113 13.80 0.49 -31.31
CA ASN A 113 15.02 1.24 -31.01
C ASN A 113 14.98 2.03 -29.73
N ASP A 114 13.80 2.54 -29.32
CA ASP A 114 13.67 3.40 -28.14
C ASP A 114 13.23 2.63 -26.88
N VAL A 115 12.58 1.47 -27.02
CA VAL A 115 11.99 0.74 -25.89
C VAL A 115 12.88 -0.40 -25.42
N LEU A 116 13.05 -0.47 -24.09
CA LEU A 116 13.66 -1.58 -23.39
C LEU A 116 12.69 -2.09 -22.34
N PHE A 117 12.23 -3.33 -22.49
CA PHE A 117 11.51 -3.99 -21.40
C PHE A 117 12.50 -4.42 -20.30
N ILE A 118 12.11 -4.23 -19.04
CA ILE A 118 12.89 -4.69 -17.89
C ILE A 118 12.02 -5.64 -17.08
N SER A 119 12.50 -6.87 -16.92
CA SER A 119 11.77 -7.94 -16.25
C SER A 119 12.70 -8.82 -15.42
N ASN A 120 12.17 -9.47 -14.42
CA ASN A 120 12.84 -10.57 -13.69
C ASN A 120 12.44 -11.96 -14.22
N ARG A 121 11.63 -12.03 -15.29
CA ARG A 121 11.16 -13.28 -15.90
C ARG A 121 11.90 -13.57 -17.20
N LYS A 122 12.57 -14.73 -17.28
CA LYS A 122 13.32 -15.15 -18.48
C LYS A 122 12.46 -15.27 -19.74
N ASN A 123 11.21 -15.68 -19.58
CA ASN A 123 10.33 -15.94 -20.73
C ASN A 123 9.77 -14.67 -21.39
N ASP A 124 9.81 -13.52 -20.71
CA ASP A 124 9.27 -12.27 -21.24
C ASP A 124 10.01 -11.77 -22.48
N GLU A 125 11.31 -12.07 -22.60
CA GLU A 125 12.13 -11.66 -23.73
C GLU A 125 11.57 -12.15 -25.09
N LYS A 126 11.18 -13.43 -25.15
CA LYS A 126 10.61 -14.04 -26.37
C LYS A 126 9.34 -13.33 -26.82
N TYR A 127 8.47 -12.98 -25.88
CA TYR A 127 7.19 -12.36 -26.19
C TYR A 127 7.35 -10.86 -26.50
N ASN A 128 8.19 -10.15 -25.76
CA ASN A 128 8.47 -8.75 -26.02
C ASN A 128 9.12 -8.55 -27.40
N LEU A 129 10.05 -9.41 -27.79
CA LEU A 129 10.65 -9.38 -29.12
C LEU A 129 9.60 -9.68 -30.21
N LYS A 130 8.76 -10.70 -30.01
CA LYS A 130 7.75 -11.11 -31.00
C LYS A 130 6.69 -10.03 -31.23
N PHE A 131 6.16 -9.42 -30.17
CA PHE A 131 4.98 -8.57 -30.27
C PHE A 131 5.30 -7.07 -30.31
N PHE A 132 6.47 -6.65 -29.81
CA PHE A 132 6.89 -5.26 -29.81
C PHE A 132 8.12 -4.98 -30.69
N GLY A 133 8.90 -6.00 -31.03
CA GLY A 133 10.22 -5.82 -31.63
C GLY A 133 11.29 -5.35 -30.62
N SER A 134 10.89 -5.15 -29.37
CA SER A 134 11.74 -4.55 -28.33
C SER A 134 12.59 -5.60 -27.62
N LYS A 135 13.79 -5.19 -27.20
CA LYS A 135 14.68 -5.99 -26.36
C LYS A 135 14.17 -6.04 -24.90
N THR A 136 14.56 -7.09 -24.20
CA THR A 136 14.32 -7.23 -22.78
C THR A 136 15.63 -7.33 -22.02
N LYS A 137 15.77 -6.55 -20.94
CA LYS A 137 16.85 -6.69 -19.97
C LYS A 137 16.33 -7.47 -18.77
N SER A 138 16.86 -8.65 -18.56
CA SER A 138 16.56 -9.44 -17.38
C SER A 138 17.41 -8.98 -16.19
N ILE A 139 16.76 -8.77 -15.02
CA ILE A 139 17.40 -8.37 -13.77
C ILE A 139 16.98 -9.35 -12.69
N ASP A 140 17.95 -9.97 -12.02
CA ASP A 140 17.78 -10.96 -10.95
C ASP A 140 16.75 -12.07 -11.28
N PRO A 141 16.88 -12.77 -12.43
CA PRO A 141 15.90 -13.75 -12.88
C PRO A 141 15.88 -15.02 -12.02
N GLU A 142 16.87 -15.22 -11.17
CA GLU A 142 16.95 -16.34 -10.22
C GLU A 142 16.53 -15.91 -8.79
N TYR A 143 16.11 -14.67 -8.59
CA TYR A 143 15.72 -14.12 -7.28
C TYR A 143 16.79 -14.28 -6.19
N LEU A 144 18.08 -14.11 -6.56
CA LEU A 144 19.20 -14.27 -5.64
C LEU A 144 19.41 -13.06 -4.73
N GLU A 145 19.15 -11.86 -5.25
CA GLU A 145 19.29 -10.61 -4.47
C GLU A 145 18.13 -10.43 -3.48
N TYR A 146 16.91 -10.73 -3.95
CA TYR A 146 15.69 -10.62 -3.14
C TYR A 146 14.87 -11.91 -3.28
N PRO A 147 15.12 -12.92 -2.43
CA PRO A 147 14.48 -14.23 -2.53
C PRO A 147 13.05 -14.19 -1.99
N VAL A 148 12.17 -13.48 -2.69
CA VAL A 148 10.78 -13.29 -2.33
C VAL A 148 9.89 -13.15 -3.56
N ASN A 149 8.74 -13.79 -3.50
CA ASN A 149 7.69 -13.69 -4.51
C ASN A 149 6.40 -13.16 -3.91
N SER A 150 5.59 -12.45 -4.70
CA SER A 150 4.31 -11.91 -4.24
C SER A 150 3.36 -12.99 -3.71
N TRP A 151 3.39 -14.21 -4.25
CA TRP A 151 2.53 -15.29 -3.77
C TRP A 151 2.91 -15.76 -2.37
N GLU A 152 4.21 -15.84 -2.04
CA GLU A 152 4.69 -16.18 -0.69
C GLU A 152 4.26 -15.12 0.33
N ILE A 153 4.30 -13.84 -0.06
CA ILE A 153 3.83 -12.76 0.80
C ILE A 153 2.31 -12.87 1.02
N ARG A 154 1.54 -13.19 -0.02
CA ARG A 154 0.09 -13.40 0.14
C ARG A 154 -0.24 -14.55 1.08
N GLU A 155 0.53 -15.62 1.03
CA GLU A 155 0.36 -16.77 1.95
C GLU A 155 0.78 -16.46 3.38
N ASN A 156 1.84 -15.69 3.59
CA ASN A 156 2.33 -15.38 4.93
C ASN A 156 2.92 -13.96 5.02
N PRO A 157 2.07 -12.92 5.08
CA PRO A 157 2.53 -11.54 5.14
C PRO A 157 3.45 -11.25 6.33
N SER A 158 3.20 -11.85 7.48
CA SER A 158 3.99 -11.64 8.69
C SER A 158 5.42 -12.20 8.58
N LYS A 159 5.60 -13.33 7.88
CA LYS A 159 6.93 -13.92 7.64
C LYS A 159 7.77 -13.04 6.72
N TYR A 160 7.14 -12.47 5.70
CA TYR A 160 7.80 -11.69 4.67
C TYR A 160 7.63 -10.18 4.87
N TRP A 161 7.30 -9.75 6.09
CA TRP A 161 7.00 -8.35 6.42
C TRP A 161 8.12 -7.39 6.02
N GLU A 162 9.37 -7.80 6.23
CA GLU A 162 10.56 -6.97 5.93
C GLU A 162 10.80 -6.74 4.43
N TYR A 163 10.17 -7.55 3.57
CA TYR A 163 10.23 -7.37 2.12
C TYR A 163 9.19 -6.40 1.58
N LEU A 164 8.28 -5.90 2.43
CA LEU A 164 7.28 -4.91 2.03
C LEU A 164 7.81 -3.48 2.16
N PRO A 165 7.65 -2.62 1.14
CA PRO A 165 7.86 -1.19 1.27
C PRO A 165 6.97 -0.58 2.35
N ARG A 166 7.40 0.56 2.90
CA ARG A 166 6.69 1.24 3.99
C ARG A 166 5.21 1.53 3.65
N GLU A 167 4.96 1.97 2.43
CA GLU A 167 3.62 2.33 1.95
C GLU A 167 2.67 1.14 1.91
N VAL A 168 3.20 -0.05 1.59
CA VAL A 168 2.45 -1.30 1.61
C VAL A 168 2.22 -1.77 3.05
N ARG A 169 3.24 -1.67 3.91
CA ARG A 169 3.11 -2.00 5.34
C ARG A 169 2.03 -1.15 6.00
N GLU A 170 2.04 0.17 5.76
CA GLU A 170 1.03 1.10 6.30
C GLU A 170 -0.39 0.71 5.91
N HIS A 171 -0.58 0.21 4.70
CA HIS A 171 -1.89 -0.26 4.22
C HIS A 171 -2.31 -1.59 4.86
N LEU A 172 -1.36 -2.54 4.98
CA LEU A 172 -1.65 -3.92 5.42
C LEU A 172 -1.53 -4.13 6.93
N ILE A 173 -1.10 -3.12 7.69
CA ILE A 173 -0.85 -3.26 9.12
C ILE A 173 -2.14 -3.61 9.88
N PRO A 174 -2.17 -4.70 10.67
CA PRO A 174 -3.23 -4.97 11.63
C PRO A 174 -3.25 -3.90 12.72
N ILE A 175 -4.42 -3.39 13.03
CA ILE A 175 -4.66 -2.51 14.16
C ILE A 175 -5.39 -3.31 15.23
N ILE A 176 -4.79 -3.40 16.42
CA ILE A 176 -5.34 -4.10 17.57
C ILE A 176 -5.70 -3.05 18.61
N THR A 177 -6.99 -2.85 18.82
CA THR A 177 -7.50 -1.89 19.80
C THR A 177 -7.80 -2.61 21.12
N ILE A 178 -7.36 -2.02 22.22
CA ILE A 178 -7.62 -2.50 23.56
C ILE A 178 -8.64 -1.57 24.23
N CYS A 179 -9.83 -2.08 24.45
CA CYS A 179 -10.95 -1.35 25.05
C CYS A 179 -11.26 -1.88 26.45
N GLY A 180 -11.90 -1.04 27.28
CA GLY A 180 -12.34 -1.41 28.62
C GLY A 180 -12.61 -0.19 29.49
N GLY A 181 -13.16 -0.40 30.68
CA GLY A 181 -13.50 0.67 31.62
C GLY A 181 -12.31 1.51 32.06
N GLU A 182 -12.57 2.66 32.61
CA GLU A 182 -11.55 3.53 33.21
C GLU A 182 -10.78 2.79 34.29
N SER A 183 -9.50 3.18 34.45
CA SER A 183 -8.59 2.61 35.46
C SER A 183 -8.38 1.08 35.38
N SER A 184 -8.79 0.42 34.31
CA SER A 184 -8.60 -1.04 34.12
C SER A 184 -7.17 -1.44 33.72
N GLY A 185 -6.27 -0.49 33.53
CA GLY A 185 -4.86 -0.74 33.19
C GLY A 185 -4.56 -0.89 31.71
N LYS A 186 -5.48 -0.51 30.80
CA LYS A 186 -5.33 -0.59 29.33
C LYS A 186 -4.03 0.03 28.83
N SER A 187 -3.82 1.31 29.14
CA SER A 187 -2.65 2.07 28.68
C SER A 187 -1.34 1.45 29.15
N ILE A 188 -1.26 0.95 30.38
CA ILE A 188 -0.09 0.23 30.91
C ILE A 188 0.13 -1.07 30.15
N MET A 189 -0.95 -1.81 29.84
CA MET A 189 -0.87 -3.06 29.09
C MET A 189 -0.38 -2.80 27.66
N ILE A 190 -0.92 -1.79 26.99
CA ILE A 190 -0.53 -1.39 25.63
C ILE A 190 0.95 -1.03 25.59
N ASP A 191 1.43 -0.20 26.51
CA ASP A 191 2.83 0.18 26.57
C ASP A 191 3.77 -1.02 26.76
N LYS A 192 3.43 -1.93 27.69
CA LYS A 192 4.18 -3.16 27.91
C LYS A 192 4.18 -4.07 26.69
N LEU A 193 3.02 -4.27 26.05
CA LEU A 193 2.92 -5.11 24.85
C LEU A 193 3.67 -4.48 23.66
N ALA A 194 3.60 -3.17 23.47
CA ALA A 194 4.35 -2.47 22.43
C ALA A 194 5.85 -2.69 22.61
N ASN A 195 6.36 -2.61 23.84
CA ASN A 195 7.77 -2.90 24.16
C ASN A 195 8.14 -4.37 23.90
N VAL A 196 7.32 -5.33 24.40
CA VAL A 196 7.59 -6.77 24.22
C VAL A 196 7.61 -7.17 22.75
N PHE A 197 6.71 -6.64 21.93
CA PHE A 197 6.62 -6.97 20.52
C PHE A 197 7.43 -6.06 19.61
N ASN A 198 8.15 -5.08 20.17
CA ASN A 198 8.91 -4.08 19.43
C ASN A 198 8.07 -3.43 18.32
N THR A 199 6.90 -2.96 18.71
CA THR A 199 5.96 -2.28 17.81
C THR A 199 5.53 -0.94 18.36
N SER A 200 4.77 -0.17 17.56
CA SER A 200 4.27 1.13 17.98
C SER A 200 2.87 1.04 18.57
N SER A 201 2.53 2.04 19.37
CA SER A 201 1.19 2.22 19.93
C SER A 201 0.71 3.65 19.74
N ALA A 202 -0.61 3.83 19.78
CA ALA A 202 -1.25 5.13 19.91
C ALA A 202 -2.04 5.16 21.23
N TRP A 203 -1.82 6.24 21.98
CA TRP A 203 -2.55 6.49 23.22
C TRP A 203 -3.87 7.18 22.96
N GLU A 204 -4.75 7.12 23.94
CA GLU A 204 -6.04 7.81 23.94
C GLU A 204 -5.83 9.33 23.84
N TYR A 205 -6.23 9.91 22.70
CA TYR A 205 -6.04 11.35 22.45
C TYR A 205 -6.96 12.22 23.30
N GLY A 206 -8.09 11.70 23.76
CA GLY A 206 -9.02 12.45 24.61
C GLY A 206 -8.36 13.01 25.88
N ARG A 207 -7.55 12.19 26.55
CA ARG A 207 -6.79 12.61 27.73
C ARG A 207 -5.76 13.69 27.42
N GLU A 208 -5.03 13.56 26.31
CA GLU A 208 -4.07 14.56 25.84
C GLU A 208 -4.78 15.87 25.51
N TYR A 209 -5.92 15.80 24.83
CA TYR A 209 -6.75 16.95 24.48
C TYR A 209 -7.21 17.72 25.72
N VAL A 210 -7.77 17.03 26.72
CA VAL A 210 -8.22 17.66 27.98
C VAL A 210 -7.05 18.33 28.70
N PHE A 211 -5.92 17.67 28.79
CA PHE A 211 -4.75 18.23 29.43
C PHE A 211 -4.22 19.49 28.71
N GLU A 212 -4.05 19.42 27.39
CA GLU A 212 -3.44 20.51 26.61
C GLU A 212 -4.37 21.68 26.32
N LYS A 213 -5.65 21.39 26.06
CA LYS A 213 -6.62 22.42 25.62
C LYS A 213 -7.52 22.93 26.71
N LEU A 214 -7.79 22.13 27.75
CA LEU A 214 -8.72 22.47 28.82
C LEU A 214 -8.03 22.56 30.19
N GLY A 215 -6.68 22.50 30.22
CA GLY A 215 -5.94 22.63 31.47
C GLY A 215 -6.17 21.47 32.47
N GLY A 216 -6.62 20.32 31.98
CA GLY A 216 -6.91 19.13 32.78
C GLY A 216 -8.33 19.10 33.34
N ASP A 217 -9.21 20.02 32.94
CA ASP A 217 -10.60 20.10 33.40
C ASP A 217 -11.55 19.41 32.42
N GLU A 218 -11.94 18.16 32.74
CA GLU A 218 -12.85 17.37 31.93
C GLU A 218 -14.28 17.92 31.89
N ASP A 219 -14.69 18.64 32.93
CA ASP A 219 -16.03 19.26 33.00
C ASP A 219 -16.21 20.41 32.01
N SER A 220 -15.11 20.94 31.47
CA SER A 220 -15.10 21.95 30.43
C SER A 220 -15.26 21.42 29.00
N LEU A 221 -15.33 20.09 28.80
CA LEU A 221 -15.57 19.49 27.48
C LEU A 221 -16.93 19.94 26.91
N GLN A 222 -16.94 20.22 25.64
CA GLN A 222 -18.14 20.58 24.90
C GLN A 222 -18.36 19.62 23.73
N TYR A 223 -19.58 19.55 23.24
CA TYR A 223 -19.96 18.68 22.12
C TYR A 223 -19.00 18.76 20.91
N SER A 224 -18.55 19.98 20.54
CA SER A 224 -17.63 20.17 19.42
C SER A 224 -16.21 19.65 19.68
N ASP A 225 -15.85 19.34 20.91
CA ASP A 225 -14.51 18.86 21.25
C ASP A 225 -14.36 17.37 20.95
N TYR A 226 -15.46 16.61 21.00
CA TYR A 226 -15.45 15.18 20.67
C TYR A 226 -15.03 14.92 19.21
N GLU A 227 -15.41 15.79 18.28
CA GLU A 227 -14.94 15.73 16.89
C GLU A 227 -13.42 15.95 16.80
N LYS A 228 -12.89 16.95 17.50
CA LYS A 228 -11.46 17.24 17.56
C LYS A 228 -10.67 16.07 18.17
N ILE A 229 -11.24 15.45 19.22
CA ILE A 229 -10.65 14.26 19.85
C ILE A 229 -10.56 13.11 18.86
N VAL A 230 -11.62 12.82 18.11
CA VAL A 230 -11.63 11.73 17.12
C VAL A 230 -10.61 11.98 15.99
N PHE A 231 -10.53 13.20 15.44
CA PHE A 231 -9.53 13.53 14.42
C PHE A 231 -8.09 13.47 14.96
N GLY A 232 -7.87 13.92 16.20
CA GLY A 232 -6.56 13.79 16.85
C GLY A 232 -6.19 12.34 17.09
N HIS A 233 -7.13 11.53 17.57
CA HIS A 233 -6.94 10.10 17.76
C HIS A 233 -6.62 9.39 16.44
N GLN A 234 -7.36 9.69 15.36
CA GLN A 234 -7.06 9.19 14.01
C GLN A 234 -5.62 9.53 13.57
N SER A 235 -5.15 10.73 13.86
CA SER A 235 -3.77 11.13 13.53
C SER A 235 -2.76 10.27 14.29
N ASN A 236 -2.98 9.99 15.57
CA ASN A 236 -2.14 9.12 16.40
C ASN A 236 -2.16 7.67 15.88
N VAL A 237 -3.35 7.15 15.50
CA VAL A 237 -3.51 5.82 14.91
C VAL A 237 -2.71 5.70 13.61
N LEU A 238 -2.81 6.68 12.72
CA LEU A 238 -2.06 6.69 11.46
C LEU A 238 -0.54 6.77 11.69
N TYR A 239 -0.11 7.56 12.68
CA TYR A 239 1.29 7.63 13.07
C TYR A 239 1.79 6.29 13.61
N ALA A 240 1.01 5.65 14.49
CA ALA A 240 1.33 4.34 15.01
C ALA A 240 1.41 3.29 13.88
N ALA A 241 0.44 3.26 12.97
CA ALA A 241 0.41 2.34 11.83
C ALA A 241 1.67 2.46 10.95
N ARG A 242 2.13 3.69 10.69
CA ARG A 242 3.33 3.97 9.89
C ARG A 242 4.62 3.44 10.51
N ASN A 243 4.68 3.38 11.83
CA ASN A 243 5.89 3.02 12.59
C ASN A 243 5.81 1.62 13.20
N ALA A 244 4.71 0.92 12.97
CA ALA A 244 4.46 -0.38 13.56
C ALA A 244 5.28 -1.51 12.90
N ASN A 245 5.64 -2.48 13.71
CA ASN A 245 6.24 -3.73 13.29
C ASN A 245 5.18 -4.83 13.32
N LYS A 246 4.63 -5.19 12.17
CA LYS A 246 3.63 -6.27 11.93
C LYS A 246 2.22 -6.01 12.47
N PHE A 247 2.04 -5.20 13.50
CA PHE A 247 0.75 -4.71 14.00
C PHE A 247 0.94 -3.46 14.85
N ALA A 248 -0.10 -2.62 14.98
CA ALA A 248 -0.14 -1.46 15.86
C ALA A 248 -1.10 -1.71 17.02
N LEU A 249 -0.77 -1.19 18.20
CA LEU A 249 -1.62 -1.26 19.41
C LEU A 249 -2.25 0.10 19.65
N ILE A 250 -3.57 0.13 19.84
CA ILE A 250 -4.31 1.37 20.01
C ILE A 250 -5.06 1.34 21.33
N ASP A 251 -4.89 2.41 22.11
CA ASP A 251 -5.64 2.63 23.35
C ASP A 251 -6.98 3.29 23.02
N THR A 252 -8.04 2.55 23.26
CA THR A 252 -9.41 3.01 23.06
C THR A 252 -9.79 3.14 21.56
N ASP A 253 -11.06 3.14 21.27
CA ASP A 253 -11.62 3.28 19.93
C ASP A 253 -12.57 4.48 19.79
N TYR A 254 -13.04 4.72 18.58
CA TYR A 254 -13.98 5.81 18.29
C TYR A 254 -15.36 5.56 18.89
N ILE A 255 -15.74 4.28 19.07
CA ILE A 255 -17.02 3.89 19.72
C ILE A 255 -17.03 4.36 21.18
N THR A 256 -15.91 4.27 21.87
CA THR A 256 -15.75 4.77 23.25
C THR A 256 -15.91 6.30 23.28
N THR A 257 -15.27 7.02 22.34
CA THR A 257 -15.45 8.48 22.24
C THR A 257 -16.90 8.86 21.95
N LEU A 258 -17.59 8.11 21.07
CA LEU A 258 -19.02 8.32 20.81
C LEU A 258 -19.87 8.03 22.06
N ALA A 259 -19.55 6.98 22.81
CA ALA A 259 -20.24 6.63 24.05
C ALA A 259 -20.10 7.74 25.11
N PHE A 260 -18.93 8.35 25.24
CA PHE A 260 -18.74 9.51 26.11
C PHE A 260 -19.58 10.71 25.63
N CYS A 261 -19.55 11.05 24.34
CA CYS A 261 -20.37 12.11 23.76
C CYS A 261 -21.88 11.89 24.06
N LEU A 262 -22.38 10.68 23.84
CA LEU A 262 -23.76 10.33 24.13
C LEU A 262 -24.09 10.40 25.64
N THR A 263 -23.14 10.03 26.50
CA THR A 263 -23.33 9.98 27.94
C THR A 263 -23.35 11.37 28.56
N TYR A 264 -22.40 12.21 28.21
CA TYR A 264 -22.23 13.52 28.84
C TYR A 264 -23.04 14.62 28.14
N GLU A 265 -23.02 14.65 26.81
CA GLU A 265 -23.73 15.66 26.03
C GLU A 265 -25.20 15.30 25.72
N LYS A 266 -25.61 14.07 25.99
CA LYS A 266 -26.94 13.52 25.64
C LYS A 266 -27.30 13.70 24.16
N ARG A 267 -26.30 13.76 23.29
CA ARG A 267 -26.45 14.03 21.87
C ARG A 267 -25.57 13.11 21.05
N ASP A 268 -26.15 12.57 19.96
CA ASP A 268 -25.42 11.78 18.98
C ASP A 268 -24.51 12.65 18.09
N ASN A 269 -23.37 12.09 17.66
CA ASN A 269 -22.46 12.78 16.77
C ASN A 269 -22.27 11.98 15.46
N PRO A 270 -22.91 12.42 14.36
CA PRO A 270 -22.83 11.72 13.07
C PRO A 270 -21.42 11.63 12.51
N ILE A 271 -20.55 12.61 12.78
CA ILE A 271 -19.16 12.61 12.28
C ILE A 271 -18.38 11.47 12.92
N ILE A 272 -18.54 11.25 14.23
CA ILE A 272 -17.85 10.16 14.93
C ILE A 272 -18.32 8.79 14.45
N ARG A 273 -19.57 8.68 13.98
CA ARG A 273 -20.10 7.43 13.44
C ARG A 273 -19.49 6.99 12.10
N GLU A 274 -18.88 7.92 11.39
CA GLU A 274 -18.24 7.64 10.11
C GLU A 274 -16.81 7.08 10.25
N PHE A 275 -16.24 7.13 11.47
CA PHE A 275 -14.95 6.51 11.80
C PHE A 275 -15.12 5.04 12.19
#